data_36826ee607d2ade7bbdd3204c64d26a1
#
_entry.id   36826ee607d2ade7bbdd3204c64d26a1
#
_cell.length_a   1.000
_cell.length_b   1.000
_cell.length_c   1.000
_cell.angle_alpha   90.00
_cell.angle_beta   90.00
_cell.angle_gamma   90.00
#
_symmetry.space_group_name_H-M   'P 1'
#
loop_
_entity.id
_entity.type
_entity.pdbx_description
1 polymer ?
#
loop_
_entity_poly.entity_id
_entity_poly.type
_entity_poly.pdbx_seq_one_letter_code
_entity_poly.pdbx_strand_id
1 'polypeptide(L)'
;MNHPGFYSVVRFCPDVERGEAVNVGVIVGAPGLGMRVRMAERNEYVKRRLGAEAFDNTRLTLIKEGLAERLKDVEPRGEALAAFGAAEAGKLQISAPRPMVVKELDDDVIALFLRLVEDPELQRRERRTPKPDLSPIVRQLQRRNVPIQRRPEVSVPVLDAPFTADFAFQNGARNLVKASACRGTRKTHLKKRATSARRASCL
;
A
#
# COMPACT_ATOMS: atom_id res chain seq x y z
N MET A 1 21.91 1.06 14.89
CA MET A 1 22.84 2.23 14.90
C MET A 1 22.47 3.17 13.78
N ASN A 2 22.80 4.47 13.88
CA ASN A 2 22.49 5.43 12.81
C ASN A 2 23.75 5.60 11.95
N HIS A 3 23.63 5.37 10.65
CA HIS A 3 24.74 5.48 9.69
C HIS A 3 24.48 6.65 8.73
N PRO A 4 25.47 7.50 8.46
CA PRO A 4 25.36 8.47 7.40
C PRO A 4 25.27 7.75 6.05
N GLY A 5 24.23 8.07 5.29
CA GLY A 5 23.98 7.42 4.02
C GLY A 5 23.31 8.39 3.03
N PHE A 6 22.79 7.84 1.96
CA PHE A 6 22.15 8.59 0.89
C PHE A 6 21.00 7.81 0.28
N TYR A 7 20.12 8.53 -0.40
CA TYR A 7 19.11 7.93 -1.28
C TYR A 7 19.06 8.65 -2.62
N SER A 8 18.64 7.93 -3.64
CA SER A 8 18.33 8.45 -4.97
C SER A 8 17.00 7.88 -5.46
N VAL A 9 16.34 8.60 -6.35
CA VAL A 9 15.09 8.17 -6.99
C VAL A 9 15.39 7.80 -8.42
N VAL A 10 14.91 6.62 -8.83
CA VAL A 10 14.92 6.19 -10.21
C VAL A 10 13.64 6.66 -10.87
N ARG A 11 13.77 7.39 -11.97
CA ARG A 11 12.68 7.99 -12.75
C ARG A 11 12.63 7.38 -14.13
N PHE A 12 11.44 7.10 -14.61
CA PHE A 12 11.22 6.77 -16.01
C PHE A 12 10.75 8.01 -16.75
N CYS A 13 11.49 8.40 -17.78
CA CYS A 13 11.23 9.54 -18.65
C CYS A 13 11.16 8.99 -20.10
N PRO A 14 9.96 8.71 -20.63
CA PRO A 14 9.82 8.15 -21.98
C PRO A 14 10.26 9.13 -23.06
N ASP A 15 10.07 10.42 -22.82
CA ASP A 15 10.44 11.52 -23.68
C ASP A 15 11.25 12.55 -22.88
N VAL A 16 12.55 12.59 -23.15
CA VAL A 16 13.49 13.45 -22.42
C VAL A 16 13.27 14.92 -22.77
N GLU A 17 12.82 15.23 -23.99
CA GLU A 17 12.57 16.61 -24.44
C GLU A 17 11.38 17.23 -23.71
N ARG A 18 10.34 16.45 -23.45
CA ARG A 18 9.17 16.88 -22.67
C ARG A 18 9.44 16.96 -21.17
N GLY A 19 10.46 16.26 -20.69
CA GLY A 19 10.84 16.26 -19.28
C GLY A 19 9.81 15.61 -18.33
N GLU A 20 8.76 14.95 -18.85
CA GLU A 20 7.76 14.26 -18.06
C GLU A 20 8.35 12.96 -17.52
N ALA A 21 8.49 12.87 -16.20
CA ALA A 21 9.09 11.70 -15.57
C ALA A 21 8.22 11.17 -14.40
N VAL A 22 8.24 9.86 -14.24
CA VAL A 22 7.54 9.17 -13.16
C VAL A 22 8.54 8.37 -12.33
N ASN A 23 8.42 8.45 -11.01
CA ASN A 23 9.27 7.67 -10.13
C ASN A 23 8.92 6.17 -10.23
N VAL A 24 9.93 5.34 -10.49
CA VAL A 24 9.76 3.89 -10.68
C VAL A 24 10.64 3.06 -9.74
N GLY A 25 11.49 3.70 -8.96
CA GLY A 25 12.33 3.02 -7.97
C GLY A 25 13.03 3.98 -7.03
N VAL A 26 13.63 3.42 -6.00
CA VAL A 26 14.50 4.10 -5.04
C VAL A 26 15.76 3.28 -4.81
N ILE A 27 16.83 3.98 -4.51
CA ILE A 27 18.14 3.45 -4.15
C ILE A 27 18.47 4.03 -2.79
N VAL A 28 18.89 3.20 -1.84
CA VAL A 28 19.41 3.61 -0.52
C VAL A 28 20.77 2.99 -0.34
N GLY A 29 21.73 3.77 0.10
CA GLY A 29 23.08 3.28 0.36
C GLY A 29 23.73 3.94 1.55
N ALA A 30 24.61 3.21 2.21
CA ALA A 30 25.48 3.73 3.25
C ALA A 30 26.85 3.04 3.19
N PRO A 31 27.95 3.79 3.33
CA PRO A 31 29.27 3.18 3.42
C PRO A 31 29.33 2.14 4.54
N GLY A 32 29.86 0.97 4.24
CA GLY A 32 29.97 -0.13 5.19
C GLY A 32 28.72 -1.01 5.36
N LEU A 33 27.54 -0.54 4.97
CA LEU A 33 26.31 -1.34 4.98
C LEU A 33 25.94 -1.88 3.59
N GLY A 34 26.43 -1.25 2.53
CA GLY A 34 26.08 -1.60 1.16
C GLY A 34 25.00 -0.71 0.57
N MET A 35 24.35 -1.21 -0.47
CA MET A 35 23.29 -0.51 -1.21
C MET A 35 22.09 -1.44 -1.42
N ARG A 36 20.89 -0.88 -1.39
CA ARG A 36 19.65 -1.56 -1.71
C ARG A 36 18.90 -0.77 -2.77
N VAL A 37 18.34 -1.52 -3.70
CA VAL A 37 17.53 -0.97 -4.79
C VAL A 37 16.15 -1.61 -4.73
N ARG A 38 15.11 -0.79 -4.81
CA ARG A 38 13.74 -1.28 -4.93
C ARG A 38 13.06 -0.61 -6.11
N MET A 39 12.65 -1.41 -7.09
CA MET A 39 11.89 -0.98 -8.26
C MET A 39 10.42 -1.34 -8.12
N ALA A 40 9.54 -0.55 -8.73
CA ALA A 40 8.13 -0.88 -8.85
C ALA A 40 7.95 -2.16 -9.69
N GLU A 41 7.32 -3.18 -9.13
CA GLU A 41 7.06 -4.43 -9.86
C GLU A 41 6.08 -4.19 -11.01
N ARG A 42 5.03 -3.41 -10.74
CA ARG A 42 3.97 -3.10 -11.70
C ARG A 42 4.17 -1.73 -12.32
N ASN A 43 3.72 -1.57 -13.57
CA ASN A 43 3.84 -0.33 -14.31
C ASN A 43 2.50 0.42 -14.46
N GLU A 44 1.44 -0.01 -13.74
CA GLU A 44 0.11 0.62 -13.80
C GLU A 44 0.12 2.11 -13.41
N TYR A 45 0.99 2.48 -12.47
CA TYR A 45 1.15 3.89 -12.10
C TYR A 45 1.76 4.71 -13.23
N VAL A 46 2.79 4.18 -13.89
CA VAL A 46 3.41 4.79 -15.06
C VAL A 46 2.38 4.94 -16.18
N LYS A 47 1.61 3.87 -16.46
CA LYS A 47 0.56 3.86 -17.46
C LYS A 47 -0.52 4.91 -17.21
N ARG A 48 -0.92 5.12 -15.96
CA ARG A 48 -1.92 6.13 -15.59
C ARG A 48 -1.39 7.56 -15.72
N ARG A 49 -0.11 7.77 -15.41
CA ARG A 49 0.50 9.11 -15.43
C ARG A 49 0.89 9.57 -16.83
N LEU A 50 1.44 8.69 -17.63
CA LEU A 50 2.01 9.01 -18.94
C LEU A 50 1.14 8.51 -20.12
N GLY A 51 0.08 7.74 -19.84
CA GLY A 51 -0.72 7.09 -20.87
C GLY A 51 -0.21 5.71 -21.27
N ALA A 52 -1.10 4.85 -21.76
CA ALA A 52 -0.77 3.47 -22.13
C ALA A 52 0.16 3.38 -23.34
N GLU A 53 0.09 4.37 -24.22
CA GLU A 53 0.83 4.42 -25.51
C GLU A 53 2.23 5.03 -25.36
N ALA A 54 2.53 5.65 -24.21
CA ALA A 54 3.79 6.33 -23.98
C ALA A 54 5.00 5.38 -23.86
N PHE A 55 4.76 4.08 -23.62
CA PHE A 55 5.84 3.11 -23.45
C PHE A 55 5.38 1.66 -23.62
N ASP A 56 6.35 0.79 -23.96
CA ASP A 56 6.19 -0.66 -23.94
C ASP A 56 6.41 -1.18 -22.51
N ASN A 57 5.41 -1.86 -21.98
CA ASN A 57 5.42 -2.41 -20.63
C ASN A 57 6.53 -3.45 -20.41
N THR A 58 6.71 -4.35 -21.38
CA THR A 58 7.74 -5.40 -21.32
C THR A 58 9.13 -4.80 -21.37
N ARG A 59 9.33 -3.85 -22.25
CA ARG A 59 10.61 -3.14 -22.38
C ARG A 59 10.95 -2.35 -21.11
N LEU A 60 9.97 -1.67 -20.48
CA LEU A 60 10.21 -0.96 -19.24
C LEU A 60 10.60 -1.92 -18.11
N THR A 61 9.96 -3.08 -18.02
CA THR A 61 10.32 -4.10 -17.02
C THR A 61 11.76 -4.57 -17.20
N LEU A 62 12.14 -4.94 -18.42
CA LEU A 62 13.51 -5.37 -18.73
C LEU A 62 14.57 -4.29 -18.43
N ILE A 63 14.27 -3.03 -18.74
CA ILE A 63 15.19 -1.92 -18.45
C ILE A 63 15.35 -1.72 -16.94
N LYS A 64 14.27 -1.85 -16.15
CA LYS A 64 14.33 -1.77 -14.68
C LYS A 64 15.16 -2.89 -14.08
N GLU A 65 14.96 -4.12 -14.55
CA GLU A 65 15.74 -5.29 -14.11
C GLU A 65 17.22 -5.14 -14.45
N GLY A 66 17.52 -4.74 -15.69
CA GLY A 66 18.90 -4.50 -16.11
C GLY A 66 19.60 -3.38 -15.35
N LEU A 67 18.89 -2.31 -14.99
CA LEU A 67 19.44 -1.25 -14.14
C LEU A 67 19.69 -1.75 -12.72
N ALA A 68 18.76 -2.50 -12.14
CA ALA A 68 18.89 -3.05 -10.79
C ALA A 68 20.10 -4.02 -10.70
N GLU A 69 20.32 -4.81 -11.74
CA GLU A 69 21.47 -5.71 -11.82
C GLU A 69 22.80 -4.95 -11.85
N ARG A 70 22.93 -3.97 -12.73
CA ARG A 70 24.16 -3.15 -12.83
C ARG A 70 24.46 -2.33 -11.59
N LEU A 71 23.43 -1.93 -10.83
CA LEU A 71 23.61 -1.22 -9.56
C LEU A 71 24.23 -2.07 -8.46
N LYS A 72 24.26 -3.39 -8.59
CA LYS A 72 24.93 -4.29 -7.62
C LYS A 72 26.44 -4.11 -7.61
N ASP A 73 27.01 -3.72 -8.74
CA ASP A 73 28.47 -3.53 -8.90
C ASP A 73 28.91 -2.12 -8.56
N VAL A 74 27.99 -1.21 -8.26
CA VAL A 74 28.30 0.18 -7.90
C VAL A 74 28.68 0.26 -6.43
N GLU A 75 29.80 0.92 -6.15
CA GLU A 75 30.24 1.16 -4.77
C GLU A 75 29.18 1.94 -3.98
N PRO A 76 28.88 1.55 -2.69
CA PRO A 76 27.82 2.19 -1.89
C PRO A 76 28.23 3.58 -1.37
N ARG A 77 28.61 4.45 -2.29
CA ARG A 77 28.96 5.86 -2.07
C ARG A 77 28.13 6.77 -2.97
N GLY A 78 27.73 7.91 -2.44
CA GLY A 78 26.93 8.87 -3.20
C GLY A 78 27.60 9.35 -4.48
N GLU A 79 28.93 9.57 -4.44
CA GLU A 79 29.70 9.99 -5.60
C GLU A 79 29.74 8.93 -6.69
N ALA A 80 29.96 7.65 -6.33
CA ALA A 80 29.94 6.54 -7.28
C ALA A 80 28.55 6.37 -7.92
N LEU A 81 27.48 6.50 -7.12
CA LEU A 81 26.12 6.47 -7.67
C LEU A 81 25.84 7.67 -8.58
N ALA A 82 26.33 8.87 -8.24
CA ALA A 82 26.17 10.04 -9.08
C ALA A 82 26.90 9.87 -10.43
N ALA A 83 28.14 9.35 -10.42
CA ALA A 83 28.90 9.07 -11.62
C ALA A 83 28.22 7.99 -12.50
N PHE A 84 27.72 6.91 -11.87
CA PHE A 84 26.95 5.89 -12.55
C PHE A 84 25.67 6.48 -13.18
N GLY A 85 24.91 7.27 -12.43
CA GLY A 85 23.69 7.91 -12.93
C GLY A 85 23.93 8.89 -14.07
N ALA A 86 25.06 9.59 -14.08
CA ALA A 86 25.45 10.49 -15.17
C ALA A 86 25.86 9.72 -16.44
N ALA A 87 26.44 8.51 -16.29
CA ALA A 87 26.78 7.64 -17.41
C ALA A 87 25.55 6.93 -18.02
N GLU A 88 24.47 6.79 -17.25
CA GLU A 88 23.23 6.17 -17.68
C GLU A 88 22.38 7.13 -18.51
N ALA A 89 22.76 7.37 -19.72
CA ALA A 89 21.98 8.18 -20.67
C ALA A 89 20.83 7.35 -21.26
N GLY A 90 19.66 7.38 -20.64
CA GLY A 90 18.51 6.60 -21.12
C GLY A 90 17.17 7.07 -20.57
N LYS A 91 16.15 6.27 -20.85
CA LYS A 91 14.78 6.51 -20.37
C LYS A 91 14.64 6.33 -18.85
N LEU A 92 15.58 5.64 -18.20
CA LEU A 92 15.69 5.62 -16.74
C LEU A 92 16.77 6.61 -16.31
N GLN A 93 16.39 7.51 -15.43
CA GLN A 93 17.24 8.55 -14.87
C GLN A 93 17.37 8.34 -13.36
N ILE A 94 18.58 8.47 -12.85
CA ILE A 94 18.86 8.42 -11.41
C ILE A 94 19.04 9.85 -10.92
N SER A 95 18.24 10.25 -9.91
CA SER A 95 18.40 11.57 -9.32
C SER A 95 19.74 11.69 -8.59
N ALA A 96 20.24 12.93 -8.43
CA ALA A 96 21.39 13.17 -7.57
C ALA A 96 21.16 12.55 -6.17
N PRO A 97 22.18 11.92 -5.59
CA PRO A 97 22.11 11.38 -4.23
C PRO A 97 21.80 12.47 -3.21
N ARG A 98 20.87 12.17 -2.32
CA ARG A 98 20.47 13.06 -1.22
C ARG A 98 20.88 12.45 0.10
N PRO A 99 21.46 13.23 1.04
CA PRO A 99 21.87 12.71 2.32
C PRO A 99 20.67 12.23 3.14
N MET A 100 20.88 11.13 3.88
CA MET A 100 19.94 10.62 4.86
C MET A 100 20.65 9.87 5.96
N VAL A 101 19.95 9.64 7.06
CA VAL A 101 20.41 8.74 8.12
C VAL A 101 19.77 7.38 7.87
N VAL A 102 20.63 6.35 7.69
CA VAL A 102 20.23 4.97 7.48
C VAL A 102 20.27 4.24 8.82
N LYS A 103 19.16 3.60 9.17
CA LYS A 103 19.05 2.75 10.36
C LYS A 103 19.21 1.28 9.98
N GLU A 104 18.41 0.85 9.02
CA GLU A 104 18.40 -0.47 8.43
C GLU A 104 18.06 -0.36 6.94
N LEU A 105 18.96 -0.84 6.07
CA LEU A 105 18.83 -0.63 4.62
C LEU A 105 17.53 -1.16 4.05
N ASP A 106 17.10 -2.35 4.47
CA ASP A 106 15.90 -2.99 3.93
C ASP A 106 14.62 -2.27 4.37
N ASP A 107 14.55 -1.81 5.62
CA ASP A 107 13.41 -1.04 6.12
C ASP A 107 13.36 0.36 5.53
N ASP A 108 14.50 1.03 5.45
CA ASP A 108 14.61 2.39 4.94
C ASP A 108 14.27 2.46 3.44
N VAL A 109 14.72 1.48 2.62
CA VAL A 109 14.36 1.42 1.20
C VAL A 109 12.87 1.17 1.01
N ILE A 110 12.26 0.33 1.85
CA ILE A 110 10.81 0.09 1.81
C ILE A 110 10.04 1.37 2.17
N ALA A 111 10.44 2.04 3.26
CA ALA A 111 9.78 3.26 3.70
C ALA A 111 9.84 4.38 2.65
N LEU A 112 11.01 4.57 2.02
CA LEU A 112 11.18 5.54 0.94
C LEU A 112 10.40 5.14 -0.31
N PHE A 113 10.39 3.87 -0.68
CA PHE A 113 9.64 3.37 -1.82
C PHE A 113 8.14 3.65 -1.68
N LEU A 114 7.56 3.32 -0.53
CA LEU A 114 6.16 3.59 -0.23
C LEU A 114 5.81 5.08 -0.30
N ARG A 115 6.74 5.94 0.07
CA ARG A 115 6.55 7.39 0.09
C ARG A 115 6.74 8.05 -1.26
N LEU A 116 7.72 7.60 -2.07
CA LEU A 116 8.19 8.31 -3.26
C LEU A 116 7.77 7.66 -4.58
N VAL A 117 7.49 6.36 -4.59
CA VAL A 117 7.22 5.59 -5.81
C VAL A 117 5.81 5.04 -5.82
N GLU A 118 5.33 4.52 -4.70
CA GLU A 118 4.03 3.88 -4.64
C GLU A 118 2.91 4.92 -4.77
N ASP A 119 1.90 4.58 -5.56
CA ASP A 119 0.76 5.45 -5.79
C ASP A 119 -0.08 5.60 -4.50
N PRO A 120 -0.25 6.84 -3.98
CA PRO A 120 -1.07 7.09 -2.80
C PRO A 120 -2.52 6.60 -2.94
N GLU A 121 -3.07 6.55 -4.16
CA GLU A 121 -4.41 6.04 -4.40
C GLU A 121 -4.48 4.51 -4.31
N LEU A 122 -3.45 3.80 -4.78
CA LEU A 122 -3.36 2.34 -4.59
C LEU A 122 -3.21 2.01 -3.10
N GLN A 123 -2.35 2.73 -2.39
CA GLN A 123 -2.24 2.59 -0.94
C GLN A 123 -3.58 2.84 -0.23
N ARG A 124 -4.35 3.84 -0.68
CA ARG A 124 -5.69 4.09 -0.13
C ARG A 124 -6.69 2.98 -0.47
N ARG A 125 -6.60 2.37 -1.66
CA ARG A 125 -7.46 1.25 -2.07
C ARG A 125 -7.12 -0.03 -1.32
N GLU A 126 -5.85 -0.36 -1.18
CA GLU A 126 -5.39 -1.51 -0.40
C GLU A 126 -5.63 -1.31 1.11
N ARG A 127 -5.59 -0.06 1.57
CA ARG A 127 -5.95 0.33 2.94
C ARG A 127 -7.46 0.30 3.18
N ARG A 128 -8.30 0.33 2.17
CA ARG A 128 -9.73 0.10 2.32
C ARG A 128 -9.95 -1.40 2.51
N THR A 129 -9.91 -1.82 3.77
CA THR A 129 -10.42 -3.16 4.14
C THR A 129 -11.80 -3.32 3.54
N PRO A 130 -12.07 -4.36 2.75
CA PRO A 130 -13.39 -4.55 2.17
C PRO A 130 -14.42 -4.53 3.31
N LYS A 131 -15.51 -3.80 3.11
CA LYS A 131 -16.61 -3.82 4.07
C LYS A 131 -17.07 -5.27 4.25
N PRO A 132 -17.35 -5.70 5.49
CA PRO A 132 -17.88 -7.03 5.72
C PRO A 132 -19.12 -7.26 4.87
N ASP A 133 -19.24 -8.44 4.25
CA ASP A 133 -20.45 -8.82 3.54
C ASP A 133 -21.59 -9.07 4.54
N LEU A 134 -22.58 -8.21 4.54
CA LEU A 134 -23.76 -8.32 5.40
C LEU A 134 -24.88 -9.19 4.79
N SER A 135 -24.70 -9.68 3.57
CA SER A 135 -25.73 -10.47 2.86
C SER A 135 -26.17 -11.73 3.61
N PRO A 136 -25.30 -12.46 4.33
CA PRO A 136 -25.72 -13.62 5.14
C PRO A 136 -26.66 -13.22 6.27
N ILE A 137 -26.39 -12.10 6.94
CA ILE A 137 -27.21 -11.59 8.05
C ILE A 137 -28.58 -11.14 7.53
N VAL A 138 -28.58 -10.39 6.44
CA VAL A 138 -29.83 -9.92 5.78
C VAL A 138 -30.69 -11.12 5.36
N ARG A 139 -30.10 -12.15 4.74
CA ARG A 139 -30.84 -13.38 4.38
C ARG A 139 -31.41 -14.10 5.58
N GLN A 140 -30.69 -14.16 6.69
CA GLN A 140 -31.17 -14.80 7.92
C GLN A 140 -32.33 -14.05 8.54
N LEU A 141 -32.31 -12.71 8.57
CA LEU A 141 -33.41 -11.87 9.04
C LEU A 141 -34.65 -12.00 8.15
N GLN A 142 -34.46 -12.04 6.83
CA GLN A 142 -35.55 -12.25 5.86
C GLN A 142 -36.23 -13.62 6.04
N ARG A 143 -35.46 -14.69 6.28
CA ARG A 143 -36.01 -16.03 6.59
C ARG A 143 -36.86 -16.06 7.86
N ARG A 144 -36.64 -15.13 8.79
CA ARG A 144 -37.39 -14.96 10.02
C ARG A 144 -38.52 -13.95 9.90
N ASN A 145 -38.84 -13.51 8.67
CA ASN A 145 -39.85 -12.48 8.38
C ASN A 145 -39.64 -11.17 9.15
N VAL A 146 -38.38 -10.82 9.45
CA VAL A 146 -38.07 -9.53 10.10
C VAL A 146 -38.00 -8.44 9.04
N PRO A 147 -38.80 -7.36 9.16
CA PRO A 147 -38.77 -6.23 8.22
C PRO A 147 -37.39 -5.55 8.21
N ILE A 148 -36.83 -5.34 7.04
CA ILE A 148 -35.51 -4.71 6.89
C ILE A 148 -35.66 -3.44 6.04
N GLN A 149 -35.19 -2.33 6.56
CA GLN A 149 -35.04 -1.07 5.84
C GLN A 149 -33.58 -0.92 5.40
N ARG A 150 -33.33 -0.74 4.10
CA ARG A 150 -31.98 -0.52 3.55
C ARG A 150 -31.63 0.95 3.57
N ARG A 151 -30.39 1.27 3.95
CA ARG A 151 -29.80 2.63 4.00
C ARG A 151 -30.69 3.65 4.72
N PRO A 152 -31.18 3.37 5.93
CA PRO A 152 -31.95 4.36 6.67
C PRO A 152 -31.06 5.54 7.06
N GLU A 153 -31.56 6.73 6.85
CA GLU A 153 -30.99 7.95 7.41
C GLU A 153 -31.58 8.20 8.78
N VAL A 154 -30.73 8.46 9.74
CA VAL A 154 -31.13 8.72 11.13
C VAL A 154 -30.45 10.01 11.57
N SER A 155 -31.25 10.96 12.01
CA SER A 155 -30.71 12.15 12.69
C SER A 155 -30.28 11.76 14.12
N VAL A 156 -29.03 11.99 14.41
CA VAL A 156 -28.48 11.78 15.76
C VAL A 156 -28.29 13.17 16.38
N PRO A 157 -28.95 13.51 17.49
CA PRO A 157 -28.93 14.88 18.05
C PRO A 157 -27.52 15.43 18.40
N VAL A 158 -26.52 14.54 18.52
CA VAL A 158 -25.13 14.91 18.85
C VAL A 158 -24.25 15.06 17.59
N LEU A 159 -24.77 14.71 16.42
CA LEU A 159 -24.05 14.81 15.15
C LEU A 159 -24.72 15.87 14.26
N ASP A 160 -23.96 16.85 13.78
CA ASP A 160 -24.45 17.90 12.88
C ASP A 160 -24.82 17.38 11.46
N ALA A 161 -24.66 16.09 11.20
CA ALA A 161 -24.96 15.44 9.95
C ALA A 161 -25.82 14.17 10.14
N PRO A 162 -26.71 13.84 9.20
CA PRO A 162 -27.49 12.63 9.26
C PRO A 162 -26.58 11.38 9.15
N PHE A 163 -26.82 10.42 10.05
CA PHE A 163 -26.12 9.14 10.03
C PHE A 163 -26.84 8.15 9.13
N THR A 164 -26.15 7.63 8.11
CA THR A 164 -26.67 6.58 7.24
C THR A 164 -26.20 5.22 7.70
N ALA A 165 -27.08 4.36 8.15
CA ALA A 165 -26.77 2.96 8.46
C ALA A 165 -26.86 2.09 7.18
N ASP A 166 -26.20 0.90 7.18
CA ASP A 166 -26.29 -0.01 6.03
C ASP A 166 -27.67 -0.68 5.94
N PHE A 167 -28.27 -1.04 7.09
CA PHE A 167 -29.67 -1.41 7.21
C PHE A 167 -30.19 -1.21 8.64
N ALA A 168 -31.51 -1.17 8.77
CA ALA A 168 -32.23 -1.23 10.03
C ALA A 168 -33.21 -2.40 10.05
N PHE A 169 -33.45 -2.96 11.22
CA PHE A 169 -34.52 -3.93 11.44
C PHE A 169 -35.21 -3.68 12.78
N GLN A 170 -36.43 -4.17 12.93
CA GLN A 170 -37.18 -4.03 14.15
C GLN A 170 -37.42 -5.40 14.79
N ASN A 171 -37.03 -5.51 16.05
CA ASN A 171 -37.28 -6.68 16.89
C ASN A 171 -37.56 -6.18 18.31
N GLY A 172 -38.80 -5.74 18.53
CA GLY A 172 -39.16 -5.02 19.74
C GLY A 172 -38.64 -3.57 19.77
N ALA A 173 -37.36 -3.37 19.46
CA ALA A 173 -36.73 -2.07 19.31
C ALA A 173 -36.19 -1.89 17.85
N ARG A 174 -35.99 -0.63 17.44
CA ARG A 174 -35.33 -0.32 16.16
C ARG A 174 -33.81 -0.49 16.29
N ASN A 175 -33.27 -1.43 15.53
CA ASN A 175 -31.83 -1.73 15.48
C ASN A 175 -31.22 -1.17 14.23
N LEU A 176 -30.11 -0.44 14.37
CA LEU A 176 -29.33 0.11 13.23
C LEU A 176 -28.02 -0.69 13.11
N VAL A 177 -27.71 -1.13 11.90
CA VAL A 177 -26.49 -1.87 11.62
C VAL A 177 -25.63 -1.07 10.65
N LYS A 178 -24.40 -0.81 11.03
CA LYS A 178 -23.35 -0.20 10.22
C LYS A 178 -22.14 -1.13 10.20
N ALA A 179 -21.81 -1.62 9.02
CA ALA A 179 -20.60 -2.39 8.85
C ALA A 179 -19.37 -1.47 8.82
N SER A 180 -18.42 -1.73 9.67
CA SER A 180 -17.11 -1.10 9.61
C SER A 180 -16.02 -2.16 9.56
N ALA A 181 -15.00 -1.92 8.73
CA ALA A 181 -13.84 -2.76 8.71
C ALA A 181 -12.91 -2.34 9.86
N CYS A 182 -12.79 -3.18 10.89
CA CYS A 182 -11.81 -2.99 11.93
C CYS A 182 -10.48 -3.58 11.48
N ARG A 183 -9.39 -2.80 11.51
CA ARG A 183 -8.03 -3.33 11.41
C ARG A 183 -7.69 -4.05 12.70
N GLY A 184 -7.94 -5.34 12.73
CA GLY A 184 -7.32 -6.19 13.73
C GLY A 184 -5.84 -6.34 13.37
N THR A 185 -4.93 -5.96 14.24
CA THR A 185 -3.59 -6.51 14.25
C THR A 185 -3.73 -8.03 14.26
N ARG A 186 -3.33 -8.70 13.18
CA ARG A 186 -3.25 -10.18 13.17
C ARG A 186 -2.24 -10.60 14.21
N LYS A 187 -2.65 -10.77 15.44
CA LYS A 187 -1.96 -11.66 16.36
C LYS A 187 -2.39 -13.08 15.96
N THR A 188 -1.57 -13.74 15.16
CA THR A 188 -1.56 -15.18 15.01
C THR A 188 -1.34 -15.81 16.38
N HIS A 189 -2.41 -16.24 17.02
CA HIS A 189 -2.45 -17.35 17.99
C HIS A 189 -3.86 -17.45 18.55
N LEU A 190 -4.76 -18.10 17.81
CA LEU A 190 -5.96 -18.69 18.41
C LEU A 190 -5.71 -20.17 18.62
N LYS A 191 -5.09 -20.52 19.74
CA LYS A 191 -5.19 -21.87 20.31
C LYS A 191 -6.67 -22.11 20.64
N LYS A 192 -7.33 -22.99 19.89
CA LYS A 192 -8.62 -23.57 20.25
C LYS A 192 -8.48 -24.24 21.62
N ARG A 193 -8.99 -23.64 22.67
CA ARG A 193 -9.33 -24.36 23.88
C ARG A 193 -10.81 -24.77 23.76
N ALA A 194 -11.00 -26.05 23.51
CA ALA A 194 -12.27 -26.71 23.69
C ALA A 194 -12.57 -26.70 25.20
N THR A 195 -13.57 -25.93 25.63
CA THR A 195 -14.11 -26.02 26.99
C THR A 195 -15.35 -26.89 26.91
N SER A 196 -15.25 -28.12 27.43
CA SER A 196 -16.36 -29.01 27.62
C SER A 196 -17.29 -28.41 28.70
N ALA A 197 -18.48 -28.04 28.31
CA ALA A 197 -19.53 -27.69 29.25
C ALA A 197 -20.07 -28.99 29.85
N ARG A 198 -19.71 -29.27 31.10
CA ARG A 198 -20.37 -30.28 31.94
C ARG A 198 -21.81 -29.81 32.23
N ARG A 199 -22.76 -30.67 31.87
CA ARG A 199 -24.13 -30.63 32.37
C ARG A 199 -24.10 -30.70 33.90
N ALA A 200 -24.69 -29.74 34.55
CA ALA A 200 -25.14 -29.86 35.93
C ALA A 200 -26.67 -30.06 35.92
N SER A 201 -27.10 -31.29 36.20
CA SER A 201 -28.45 -31.58 36.62
C SER A 201 -28.59 -31.06 38.06
N CYS A 202 -29.65 -30.34 38.34
CA CYS A 202 -30.17 -30.18 39.70
C CYS A 202 -31.66 -30.41 39.66
N LEU A 203 -32.05 -31.22 40.61
CA LEU A 203 -33.35 -31.59 41.11
C LEU A 203 -34.36 -30.45 41.20
#